data_8a525a800bd9c4073fc5af27739f0e1b
#
_entry.id   8a525a800bd9c4073fc5af27739f0e1b
#
_cell.length_a   1.000
_cell.length_b   1.000
_cell.length_c   1.000
_cell.angle_alpha   90.00
_cell.angle_beta   90.00
_cell.angle_gamma   90.00
#
_symmetry.space_group_name_H-M   'P 1'
#
loop_
_entity.id
_entity.type
_entity.pdbx_description
1 polymer ?
#
loop_
_entity_poly.entity_id
_entity_poly.type
_entity_poly.pdbx_seq_one_letter_code
_entity_poly.pdbx_strand_id
1 'polypeptide(L)'
;MPNPSQPPAPRALSDRPYVVALAGMAALAAAMGIGRFAFTPLLPMMLSDGVITLVDGSWLATANYVGYLLGALACMALPWVAPKARQRWHPARLARWGLAATVLLTLAMALPLPWAWAALRFGAGVASAVVLLNIAAWCMLRLVALGQPALGGLIFSGPGLGIALTGLSASAMVASHWPAAAGWAVFG
;
A
#
# COMPACT_ATOMS: atom_id res chain seq x y z
N MET A 1 24.31 -18.64 33.38
CA MET A 1 24.51 -19.57 32.26
C MET A 1 23.14 -20.10 31.84
N PRO A 2 22.78 -20.13 30.56
CA PRO A 2 21.49 -20.69 30.10
C PRO A 2 21.46 -22.19 30.41
N ASN A 3 20.31 -22.67 30.86
CA ASN A 3 20.10 -24.08 31.18
C ASN A 3 20.08 -24.91 29.89
N PRO A 4 21.02 -25.88 29.67
CA PRO A 4 21.12 -26.63 28.42
C PRO A 4 19.95 -27.60 28.17
N SER A 5 19.06 -27.79 29.12
CA SER A 5 17.89 -28.70 29.00
C SER A 5 16.59 -28.00 28.59
N GLN A 6 16.57 -26.69 28.38
CA GLN A 6 15.40 -26.00 27.85
C GLN A 6 15.37 -26.10 26.30
N PRO A 7 14.26 -26.62 25.73
CA PRO A 7 14.09 -26.56 24.27
C PRO A 7 14.13 -25.11 23.81
N PRO A 8 14.78 -24.83 22.65
CA PRO A 8 14.84 -23.48 22.12
C PRO A 8 13.44 -22.89 21.96
N ALA A 9 13.23 -21.69 22.45
CA ALA A 9 11.95 -21.00 22.32
C ALA A 9 11.52 -20.96 20.84
N PRO A 10 10.22 -21.14 20.55
CA PRO A 10 9.73 -21.10 19.17
C PRO A 10 10.12 -19.77 18.53
N ARG A 11 10.84 -19.86 17.40
CA ARG A 11 11.29 -18.66 16.65
C ARG A 11 10.07 -17.87 16.21
N ALA A 12 10.05 -16.59 16.54
CA ALA A 12 9.02 -15.67 16.06
C ALA A 12 9.00 -15.65 14.52
N LEU A 13 7.83 -15.42 13.91
CA LEU A 13 7.73 -15.32 12.45
C LEU A 13 8.66 -14.24 11.87
N SER A 14 8.91 -13.18 12.64
CA SER A 14 9.87 -12.13 12.30
C SER A 14 11.33 -12.58 12.26
N ASP A 15 11.65 -13.80 12.74
CA ASP A 15 12.98 -14.38 12.70
C ASP A 15 13.22 -15.25 11.47
N ARG A 16 12.21 -15.38 10.61
CA ARG A 16 12.27 -16.11 9.35
C ARG A 16 12.43 -15.13 8.18
N PRO A 17 13.58 -15.06 7.50
CA PRO A 17 13.85 -14.03 6.52
C PRO A 17 12.87 -14.04 5.33
N TYR A 18 12.48 -15.22 4.85
CA TYR A 18 11.48 -15.34 3.77
C TYR A 18 10.10 -14.84 4.19
N VAL A 19 9.69 -15.05 5.44
CA VAL A 19 8.40 -14.53 5.95
C VAL A 19 8.42 -13.01 5.99
N VAL A 20 9.52 -12.41 6.43
CA VAL A 20 9.70 -10.95 6.43
C VAL A 20 9.63 -10.39 5.00
N ALA A 21 10.35 -11.02 4.05
CA ALA A 21 10.38 -10.58 2.66
C ALA A 21 9.00 -10.70 1.99
N LEU A 22 8.33 -11.85 2.14
CA LEU A 22 7.00 -12.09 1.56
C LEU A 22 5.92 -11.18 2.18
N ALA A 23 5.95 -10.97 3.50
CA ALA A 23 5.04 -10.05 4.17
C ALA A 23 5.26 -8.60 3.69
N GLY A 24 6.52 -8.18 3.52
CA GLY A 24 6.86 -6.89 2.95
C GLY A 24 6.39 -6.75 1.50
N MET A 25 6.62 -7.76 0.67
CA MET A 25 6.14 -7.83 -0.72
C MET A 25 4.61 -7.71 -0.79
N ALA A 26 3.88 -8.50 0.02
CA ALA A 26 2.43 -8.45 0.05
C ALA A 26 1.89 -7.08 0.51
N ALA A 27 2.52 -6.48 1.53
CA ALA A 27 2.15 -5.16 2.01
C ALA A 27 2.36 -4.07 0.94
N LEU A 28 3.47 -4.13 0.18
CA LEU A 28 3.73 -3.20 -0.91
C LEU A 28 2.84 -3.48 -2.14
N ALA A 29 2.52 -4.75 -2.42
CA ALA A 29 1.55 -5.10 -3.47
C ALA A 29 0.17 -4.51 -3.14
N ALA A 30 -0.30 -4.61 -1.91
CA ALA A 30 -1.57 -4.04 -1.49
C ALA A 30 -1.56 -2.49 -1.54
N ALA A 31 -0.59 -1.84 -0.88
CA ALA A 31 -0.59 -0.38 -0.77
C ALA A 31 -0.25 0.34 -2.08
N MET A 32 0.71 -0.18 -2.84
CA MET A 32 1.18 0.44 -4.08
C MET A 32 0.45 -0.15 -5.29
N GLY A 33 0.39 -1.49 -5.42
CA GLY A 33 -0.24 -2.14 -6.55
C GLY A 33 -1.75 -1.90 -6.57
N ILE A 34 -2.44 -2.15 -5.47
CA ILE A 34 -3.89 -1.96 -5.39
C ILE A 34 -4.22 -0.51 -5.02
N GLY A 35 -3.86 -0.06 -3.82
CA GLY A 35 -4.30 1.24 -3.29
C GLY A 35 -3.95 2.44 -4.16
N ARG A 36 -2.81 2.41 -4.83
CA ARG A 36 -2.36 3.50 -5.69
C ARG A 36 -2.71 3.28 -7.17
N PHE A 37 -2.40 2.12 -7.71
CA PHE A 37 -2.43 1.89 -9.15
C PHE A 37 -3.70 1.22 -9.67
N ALA A 38 -4.60 0.68 -8.82
CA ALA A 38 -5.88 0.13 -9.28
C ALA A 38 -6.76 1.16 -10.02
N PHE A 39 -6.58 2.44 -9.77
CA PHE A 39 -7.28 3.51 -10.51
C PHE A 39 -7.02 3.44 -12.01
N THR A 40 -5.80 3.17 -12.43
CA THR A 40 -5.43 3.16 -13.85
C THR A 40 -6.26 2.16 -14.68
N PRO A 41 -6.35 0.88 -14.29
CA PRO A 41 -7.20 -0.07 -15.03
C PRO A 41 -8.70 0.12 -14.77
N LEU A 42 -9.12 0.78 -13.67
CA LEU A 42 -10.53 1.07 -13.41
C LEU A 42 -11.02 2.36 -14.10
N LEU A 43 -10.11 3.25 -14.50
CA LEU A 43 -10.48 4.51 -15.18
C LEU A 43 -11.34 4.30 -16.43
N PRO A 44 -11.02 3.38 -17.35
CA PRO A 44 -11.89 3.11 -18.49
C PRO A 44 -13.31 2.68 -18.10
N MET A 45 -13.45 1.90 -17.02
CA MET A 45 -14.77 1.49 -16.50
C MET A 45 -15.54 2.71 -15.96
N MET A 46 -14.88 3.60 -15.20
CA MET A 46 -15.51 4.83 -14.69
C MET A 46 -15.96 5.76 -15.83
N LEU A 47 -15.19 5.83 -16.92
CA LEU A 47 -15.53 6.59 -18.11
C LEU A 47 -16.72 5.96 -18.86
N SER A 48 -16.74 4.62 -19.03
CA SER A 48 -17.85 3.92 -19.69
C SER A 48 -19.14 3.97 -18.89
N ASP A 49 -19.06 3.98 -17.56
CA ASP A 49 -20.20 4.15 -16.66
C ASP A 49 -20.73 5.60 -16.66
N GLY A 50 -20.01 6.55 -17.29
CA GLY A 50 -20.38 7.96 -17.35
C GLY A 50 -20.31 8.68 -16.01
N VAL A 51 -19.63 8.10 -15.01
CA VAL A 51 -19.54 8.69 -13.65
C VAL A 51 -18.48 9.77 -13.52
N ILE A 52 -17.53 9.83 -14.45
CA ILE A 52 -16.50 10.88 -14.57
C ILE A 52 -16.18 11.19 -16.03
N THR A 53 -15.60 12.37 -16.27
CA THR A 53 -14.95 12.72 -17.51
C THR A 53 -13.46 12.39 -17.47
N LEU A 54 -12.77 12.44 -18.62
CA LEU A 54 -11.31 12.26 -18.67
C LEU A 54 -10.58 13.36 -17.88
N VAL A 55 -11.13 14.56 -17.84
CA VAL A 55 -10.58 15.69 -17.06
C VAL A 55 -10.67 15.38 -15.57
N ASP A 56 -11.82 14.89 -15.10
CA ASP A 56 -11.99 14.47 -13.70
C ASP A 56 -11.02 13.35 -13.34
N GLY A 57 -10.86 12.36 -14.23
CA GLY A 57 -9.89 11.28 -14.07
C GLY A 57 -8.46 11.80 -13.89
N SER A 58 -8.07 12.81 -14.65
CA SER A 58 -6.76 13.44 -14.54
C SER A 58 -6.57 14.13 -13.18
N TRP A 59 -7.60 14.81 -12.67
CA TRP A 59 -7.57 15.42 -11.33
C TRP A 59 -7.50 14.39 -10.22
N LEU A 60 -8.23 13.27 -10.34
CA LEU A 60 -8.18 12.16 -9.39
C LEU A 60 -6.79 11.51 -9.34
N ALA A 61 -6.15 11.33 -10.49
CA ALA A 61 -4.77 10.86 -10.57
C ALA A 61 -3.81 11.85 -9.92
N THR A 62 -3.92 13.14 -10.26
CA THR A 62 -3.08 14.22 -9.70
C THR A 62 -3.23 14.29 -8.18
N ALA A 63 -4.45 14.23 -7.65
CA ALA A 63 -4.70 14.22 -6.21
C ALA A 63 -3.94 13.08 -5.51
N ASN A 64 -3.94 11.88 -6.09
CA ASN A 64 -3.20 10.75 -5.55
C ASN A 64 -1.68 10.97 -5.57
N TYR A 65 -1.12 11.51 -6.66
CA TYR A 65 0.31 11.79 -6.75
C TYR A 65 0.75 12.88 -5.78
N VAL A 66 -0.03 13.95 -5.63
CA VAL A 66 0.23 15.02 -4.65
C VAL A 66 0.16 14.45 -3.22
N GLY A 67 -0.86 13.64 -2.92
CA GLY A 67 -0.98 12.97 -1.63
C GLY A 67 0.24 12.10 -1.32
N TYR A 68 0.69 11.32 -2.29
CA TYR A 68 1.89 10.50 -2.15
C TYR A 68 3.15 11.33 -1.90
N LEU A 69 3.35 12.39 -2.66
CA LEU A 69 4.50 13.28 -2.50
C LEU A 69 4.51 13.91 -1.11
N LEU A 70 3.38 14.48 -0.67
CA LEU A 70 3.28 15.11 0.64
C LEU A 70 3.41 14.09 1.77
N GLY A 71 2.83 12.90 1.63
CA GLY A 71 3.00 11.79 2.58
C GLY A 71 4.44 11.33 2.70
N ALA A 72 5.17 11.23 1.58
CA ALA A 72 6.59 10.88 1.58
C ALA A 72 7.43 11.96 2.25
N LEU A 73 7.23 13.23 1.88
CA LEU A 73 7.92 14.37 2.49
C LEU A 73 7.65 14.44 4.00
N ALA A 74 6.41 14.24 4.43
CA ALA A 74 6.06 14.22 5.85
C ALA A 74 6.79 13.10 6.60
N CYS A 75 6.84 11.88 6.05
CA CYS A 75 7.59 10.77 6.64
C CYS A 75 9.09 11.07 6.73
N MET A 76 9.67 11.73 5.73
CA MET A 76 11.09 12.11 5.73
C MET A 76 11.37 13.26 6.69
N ALA A 77 10.49 14.24 6.81
CA ALA A 77 10.64 15.39 7.69
C ALA A 77 10.39 15.06 9.17
N LEU A 78 9.55 14.04 9.46
CA LEU A 78 9.14 13.70 10.83
C LEU A 78 10.30 13.52 11.84
N PRO A 79 11.44 12.89 11.50
CA PRO A 79 12.58 12.78 12.43
C PRO A 79 13.17 14.12 12.86
N TRP A 80 13.09 15.11 11.97
CA TRP A 80 13.67 16.44 12.18
C TRP A 80 12.72 17.40 12.90
N VAL A 81 11.42 17.35 12.50
CA VAL A 81 10.39 18.28 13.02
C VAL A 81 9.82 17.80 14.35
N ALA A 82 9.66 16.49 14.52
CA ALA A 82 9.03 15.90 15.69
C ALA A 82 9.75 14.64 16.19
N PRO A 83 10.99 14.75 16.70
CA PRO A 83 11.81 13.60 17.10
C PRO A 83 11.15 12.77 18.22
N LYS A 84 10.42 13.41 19.14
CA LYS A 84 9.68 12.72 20.21
C LYS A 84 8.51 11.89 19.67
N ALA A 85 7.82 12.36 18.62
CA ALA A 85 6.75 11.61 17.97
C ALA A 85 7.30 10.37 17.24
N ARG A 86 8.45 10.51 16.56
CA ARG A 86 9.13 9.39 15.92
C ARG A 86 9.47 8.27 16.89
N GLN A 87 9.96 8.58 18.09
CA GLN A 87 10.28 7.57 19.09
C GLN A 87 9.05 6.77 19.56
N ARG A 88 7.87 7.40 19.55
CA ARG A 88 6.60 6.76 19.95
C ARG A 88 5.98 5.90 18.82
N TRP A 89 6.28 6.20 17.58
CA TRP A 89 5.62 5.58 16.42
C TRP A 89 6.49 4.49 15.81
N HIS A 90 6.18 3.27 16.18
CA HIS A 90 6.87 2.10 15.64
C HIS A 90 6.54 1.93 14.14
N PRO A 91 7.53 1.72 13.24
CA PRO A 91 7.32 1.61 11.79
C PRO A 91 6.25 0.58 11.41
N ALA A 92 6.25 -0.60 12.03
CA ALA A 92 5.25 -1.62 11.76
C ALA A 92 3.82 -1.20 12.15
N ARG A 93 3.66 -0.31 13.14
CA ARG A 93 2.34 0.23 13.52
C ARG A 93 1.86 1.23 12.49
N LEU A 94 2.72 2.14 12.05
CA LEU A 94 2.40 3.09 10.98
C LEU A 94 2.02 2.38 9.68
N ALA A 95 2.76 1.32 9.32
CA ALA A 95 2.45 0.51 8.16
C ALA A 95 1.07 -0.16 8.26
N ARG A 96 0.70 -0.71 9.43
CA ARG A 96 -0.63 -1.30 9.63
C ARG A 96 -1.75 -0.27 9.49
N TRP A 97 -1.59 0.92 10.09
CA TRP A 97 -2.57 1.99 9.93
C TRP A 97 -2.65 2.48 8.49
N GLY A 98 -1.51 2.58 7.80
CA GLY A 98 -1.46 2.92 6.38
C GLY A 98 -2.18 1.88 5.51
N LEU A 99 -1.98 0.57 5.77
CA LEU A 99 -2.69 -0.50 5.07
C LEU A 99 -4.19 -0.45 5.34
N ALA A 100 -4.61 -0.30 6.59
CA ALA A 100 -6.02 -0.15 6.94
C ALA A 100 -6.65 1.07 6.24
N ALA A 101 -5.95 2.21 6.24
CA ALA A 101 -6.38 3.39 5.51
C ALA A 101 -6.49 3.13 3.99
N THR A 102 -5.53 2.39 3.40
CA THR A 102 -5.59 2.01 1.98
C THR A 102 -6.85 1.23 1.67
N VAL A 103 -7.16 0.19 2.46
CA VAL A 103 -8.39 -0.61 2.31
C VAL A 103 -9.64 0.29 2.39
N LEU A 104 -9.77 1.06 3.47
CA LEU A 104 -10.94 1.90 3.68
C LEU A 104 -11.13 2.96 2.60
N LEU A 105 -10.04 3.62 2.17
CA LEU A 105 -10.10 4.64 1.13
C LEU A 105 -10.40 4.03 -0.25
N THR A 106 -9.91 2.83 -0.54
CA THR A 106 -10.22 2.11 -1.78
C THR A 106 -11.68 1.67 -1.79
N LEU A 107 -12.19 1.08 -0.70
CA LEU A 107 -13.61 0.73 -0.55
C LEU A 107 -14.53 1.95 -0.68
N ALA A 108 -14.14 3.08 -0.08
CA ALA A 108 -14.91 4.31 -0.15
C ALA A 108 -15.04 4.87 -1.58
N MET A 109 -14.11 4.54 -2.50
CA MET A 109 -14.24 4.89 -3.91
C MET A 109 -15.44 4.18 -4.61
N ALA A 110 -15.93 3.07 -4.06
CA ALA A 110 -17.13 2.40 -4.57
C ALA A 110 -18.43 3.18 -4.28
N LEU A 111 -18.40 4.13 -3.34
CA LEU A 111 -19.56 4.94 -2.99
C LEU A 111 -19.83 6.00 -4.08
N PRO A 112 -21.11 6.28 -4.40
CA PRO A 112 -21.48 7.28 -5.40
C PRO A 112 -21.34 8.71 -4.83
N LEU A 113 -20.13 9.10 -4.46
CA LEU A 113 -19.80 10.39 -3.84
C LEU A 113 -18.70 11.12 -4.65
N PRO A 114 -18.98 11.59 -5.88
CA PRO A 114 -17.97 12.18 -6.76
C PRO A 114 -17.20 13.33 -6.11
N TRP A 115 -17.88 14.13 -5.29
CA TRP A 115 -17.27 15.26 -4.57
C TRP A 115 -16.18 14.83 -3.57
N ALA A 116 -16.22 13.59 -3.06
CA ALA A 116 -15.26 13.07 -2.10
C ALA A 116 -14.07 12.35 -2.77
N TRP A 117 -14.21 11.91 -4.01
CA TRP A 117 -13.22 11.04 -4.67
C TRP A 117 -11.82 11.66 -4.75
N ALA A 118 -11.72 12.96 -4.97
CA ALA A 118 -10.41 13.63 -4.98
C ALA A 118 -9.71 13.56 -3.61
N ALA A 119 -10.46 13.77 -2.53
CA ALA A 119 -9.94 13.65 -1.16
C ALA A 119 -9.58 12.20 -0.81
N LEU A 120 -10.39 11.22 -1.24
CA LEU A 120 -10.11 9.80 -1.06
C LEU A 120 -8.84 9.38 -1.81
N ARG A 121 -8.67 9.85 -3.04
CA ARG A 121 -7.46 9.59 -3.85
C ARG A 121 -6.22 10.24 -3.24
N PHE A 122 -6.33 11.47 -2.76
CA PHE A 122 -5.25 12.13 -2.02
C PHE A 122 -4.87 11.34 -0.77
N GLY A 123 -5.85 10.95 0.06
CA GLY A 123 -5.62 10.15 1.27
C GLY A 123 -4.96 8.79 0.95
N ALA A 124 -5.40 8.10 -0.12
CA ALA A 124 -4.82 6.86 -0.58
C ALA A 124 -3.34 7.05 -1.01
N GLY A 125 -3.01 8.19 -1.63
CA GLY A 125 -1.63 8.58 -1.93
C GLY A 125 -0.79 8.70 -0.67
N VAL A 126 -1.26 9.45 0.33
CA VAL A 126 -0.58 9.59 1.63
C VAL A 126 -0.38 8.23 2.30
N ALA A 127 -1.44 7.41 2.38
CA ALA A 127 -1.40 6.10 3.00
C ALA A 127 -0.36 5.18 2.33
N SER A 128 -0.31 5.15 0.99
CA SER A 128 0.66 4.34 0.25
C SER A 128 2.10 4.78 0.48
N ALA A 129 2.37 6.09 0.61
CA ALA A 129 3.70 6.60 0.96
C ALA A 129 4.12 6.17 2.37
N VAL A 130 3.21 6.28 3.34
CA VAL A 130 3.46 5.83 4.72
C VAL A 130 3.78 4.34 4.76
N VAL A 131 3.01 3.51 4.05
CA VAL A 131 3.27 2.06 3.99
C VAL A 131 4.62 1.78 3.34
N LEU A 132 4.89 2.35 2.16
CA LEU A 132 6.14 2.10 1.44
C LEU A 132 7.36 2.40 2.31
N LEU A 133 7.44 3.60 2.87
CA LEU A 133 8.64 4.02 3.61
C LEU A 133 8.83 3.23 4.91
N ASN A 134 7.73 2.95 5.63
CA ASN A 134 7.85 2.23 6.90
C ASN A 134 8.07 0.72 6.71
N ILE A 135 7.42 0.08 5.71
CA ILE A 135 7.64 -1.34 5.40
C ILE A 135 9.03 -1.55 4.83
N ALA A 136 9.47 -0.74 3.85
CA ALA A 136 10.80 -0.85 3.27
C ALA A 136 11.88 -0.72 4.35
N ALA A 137 11.80 0.32 5.18
CA ALA A 137 12.78 0.53 6.26
C ALA A 137 12.77 -0.64 7.27
N TRP A 138 11.60 -1.06 7.75
CA TRP A 138 11.50 -2.13 8.73
C TRP A 138 11.99 -3.48 8.19
N CYS A 139 11.52 -3.86 7.00
CA CYS A 139 11.91 -5.13 6.38
C CYS A 139 13.41 -5.17 6.07
N MET A 140 13.96 -4.10 5.48
CA MET A 140 15.39 -4.06 5.14
C MET A 140 16.27 -4.16 6.38
N LEU A 141 15.97 -3.41 7.43
CA LEU A 141 16.71 -3.51 8.71
C LEU A 141 16.62 -4.93 9.29
N ARG A 142 15.44 -5.56 9.23
CA ARG A 142 15.26 -6.92 9.74
C ARG A 142 16.01 -7.95 8.90
N LEU A 143 15.98 -7.86 7.58
CA LEU A 143 16.70 -8.77 6.67
C LEU A 143 18.22 -8.64 6.84
N VAL A 144 18.74 -7.43 7.03
CA VAL A 144 20.16 -7.21 7.33
C VAL A 144 20.52 -7.89 8.66
N ALA A 145 19.71 -7.71 9.71
CA ALA A 145 19.92 -8.34 11.01
C ALA A 145 19.86 -9.88 10.96
N LEU A 146 19.11 -10.44 10.00
CA LEU A 146 19.01 -11.89 9.76
C LEU A 146 20.08 -12.40 8.78
N GLY A 147 21.01 -11.56 8.32
CA GLY A 147 22.07 -11.94 7.39
C GLY A 147 21.59 -12.24 5.97
N GLN A 148 20.40 -11.75 5.56
CA GLN A 148 19.78 -12.01 4.27
C GLN A 148 19.34 -10.74 3.53
N PRO A 149 20.24 -9.72 3.35
CA PRO A 149 19.88 -8.45 2.72
C PRO A 149 19.44 -8.60 1.26
N ALA A 150 19.90 -9.64 0.55
CA ALA A 150 19.52 -9.92 -0.84
C ALA A 150 18.01 -10.13 -1.04
N LEU A 151 17.29 -10.62 -0.02
CA LEU A 151 15.83 -10.77 -0.06
C LEU A 151 15.09 -9.42 -0.10
N GLY A 152 15.78 -8.30 0.06
CA GLY A 152 15.20 -6.96 -0.13
C GLY A 152 14.62 -6.75 -1.52
N GLY A 153 15.23 -7.33 -2.56
CA GLY A 153 14.70 -7.28 -3.93
C GLY A 153 13.30 -7.89 -4.04
N LEU A 154 13.00 -8.95 -3.28
CA LEU A 154 11.69 -9.57 -3.26
C LEU A 154 10.61 -8.64 -2.70
N ILE A 155 10.92 -7.81 -1.72
CA ILE A 155 9.99 -6.83 -1.17
C ILE A 155 9.54 -5.85 -2.24
N PHE A 156 10.49 -5.34 -3.03
CA PHE A 156 10.22 -4.33 -4.07
C PHE A 156 9.61 -4.90 -5.35
N SER A 157 9.51 -6.22 -5.51
CA SER A 157 8.68 -6.83 -6.58
C SER A 157 7.18 -6.71 -6.30
N GLY A 158 6.79 -6.45 -5.04
CA GLY A 158 5.40 -6.33 -4.61
C GLY A 158 4.54 -5.37 -5.43
N PRO A 159 4.96 -4.10 -5.62
CA PRO A 159 4.22 -3.15 -6.43
C PRO A 159 3.94 -3.66 -7.85
N GLY A 160 4.95 -4.24 -8.52
CA GLY A 160 4.77 -4.81 -9.86
C GLY A 160 3.78 -5.96 -9.89
N LEU A 161 3.85 -6.87 -8.91
CA LEU A 161 2.88 -7.96 -8.77
C LEU A 161 1.46 -7.42 -8.56
N GLY A 162 1.30 -6.44 -7.67
CA GLY A 162 0.00 -5.82 -7.41
C GLY A 162 -0.59 -5.13 -8.64
N ILE A 163 0.24 -4.41 -9.43
CA ILE A 163 -0.17 -3.79 -10.69
C ILE A 163 -0.61 -4.86 -11.70
N ALA A 164 0.15 -5.94 -11.84
CA ALA A 164 -0.21 -7.02 -12.75
C ALA A 164 -1.55 -7.68 -12.36
N LEU A 165 -1.73 -7.97 -11.07
CA LEU A 165 -2.97 -8.56 -10.57
C LEU A 165 -4.18 -7.63 -10.78
N THR A 166 -4.06 -6.35 -10.47
CA THR A 166 -5.15 -5.39 -10.69
C THR A 166 -5.45 -5.19 -12.16
N GLY A 167 -4.43 -5.13 -13.02
CA GLY A 167 -4.61 -5.01 -14.46
C GLY A 167 -5.35 -6.21 -15.06
N LEU A 168 -4.92 -7.44 -14.73
CA LEU A 168 -5.57 -8.66 -15.19
C LEU A 168 -7.01 -8.79 -14.68
N SER A 169 -7.21 -8.50 -13.37
CA SER A 169 -8.56 -8.55 -12.78
C SER A 169 -9.50 -7.53 -13.40
N ALA A 170 -9.05 -6.28 -13.56
CA ALA A 170 -9.85 -5.23 -14.19
C ALA A 170 -10.16 -5.56 -15.68
N SER A 171 -9.21 -6.14 -16.42
CA SER A 171 -9.48 -6.60 -17.80
C SER A 171 -10.58 -7.65 -17.86
N ALA A 172 -10.59 -8.60 -16.91
CA ALA A 172 -11.66 -9.59 -16.81
C ALA A 172 -13.01 -8.95 -16.44
N MET A 173 -13.00 -7.95 -15.53
CA MET A 173 -14.22 -7.20 -15.16
C MET A 173 -14.79 -6.42 -16.35
N VAL A 174 -13.93 -5.75 -17.14
CA VAL A 174 -14.33 -5.05 -18.36
C VAL A 174 -14.98 -6.03 -19.37
N ALA A 175 -14.34 -7.18 -19.59
CA ALA A 175 -14.88 -8.21 -20.51
C ALA A 175 -16.24 -8.76 -20.04
N SER A 176 -16.50 -8.72 -18.73
CA SER A 176 -17.74 -9.18 -18.11
C SER A 176 -18.75 -8.04 -17.86
N HIS A 177 -18.49 -6.83 -18.38
CA HIS A 177 -19.34 -5.64 -18.22
C HIS A 177 -19.66 -5.27 -16.77
N TRP A 178 -18.69 -5.43 -15.87
CA TRP A 178 -18.86 -5.02 -14.48
C TRP A 178 -18.81 -3.50 -14.34
N PRO A 179 -19.64 -2.90 -13.45
CA PRO A 179 -19.53 -1.47 -13.16
C PRO A 179 -18.25 -1.16 -12.37
N ALA A 180 -17.71 0.05 -12.54
CA ALA A 180 -16.50 0.49 -11.87
C ALA A 180 -16.60 0.40 -10.33
N ALA A 181 -17.79 0.66 -9.76
CA ALA A 181 -18.03 0.53 -8.32
C ALA A 181 -17.75 -0.90 -7.80
N ALA A 182 -18.10 -1.93 -8.56
CA ALA A 182 -17.77 -3.32 -8.22
C ALA A 182 -16.25 -3.57 -8.24
N GLY A 183 -15.54 -2.99 -9.22
CA GLY A 183 -14.08 -3.03 -9.26
C GLY A 183 -13.44 -2.42 -8.00
N TRP A 184 -13.91 -1.25 -7.59
CA TRP A 184 -13.44 -0.61 -6.35
C TRP A 184 -13.74 -1.44 -5.10
N ALA A 185 -14.91 -2.08 -5.03
CA ALA A 185 -15.28 -2.94 -3.90
C ALA A 185 -14.43 -4.22 -3.83
N VAL A 186 -14.03 -4.78 -4.97
CA VAL A 186 -13.16 -5.98 -5.03
C VAL A 186 -11.73 -5.66 -4.65
N PHE A 187 -11.25 -4.47 -4.99
CA PHE A 187 -9.86 -4.08 -4.70
C PHE A 187 -9.67 -3.47 -3.29
N GLY A 188 -10.72 -3.07 -2.62
CA GLY A 188 -10.70 -2.59 -1.22
C GLY A 188 -10.92 -3.71 -0.24
#